data_136b92278dd43472c37c93154ccf76c4
#
_entry.id   136b92278dd43472c37c93154ccf76c4
#
_cell.length_a   1.000
_cell.length_b   1.000
_cell.length_c   1.000
_cell.angle_alpha   90.00
_cell.angle_beta   90.00
_cell.angle_gamma   90.00
#
_symmetry.space_group_name_H-M   'P 1'
#
loop_
_entity.id
_entity.type
_entity.pdbx_description
1 polymer ?
#
loop_
_entity_poly.entity_id
_entity_poly.type
_entity_poly.pdbx_seq_one_letter_code
_entity_poly.pdbx_strand_id
1 'polypeptide(L)'
;HAALCLSAQRKGMVISMKLIFLFGNAAVGKMTVGQELMKLTGLRLFHNHMTIEPVIEIFGTYNSVAIQRLREVVFEEFSKSDCYGMIFTFMWAFDQQADWDYVEHIKDIFRPYGTEFYYVELMASQEVRLQRNATENRLRHKASKRDVELSNQRLLQDDAKFRLESHPGEIPFANYLRLDNTHLSPQQAAEKIREAWGL
;
A
#
# COMPACT_ATOMS: atom_id res chain seq x y z
N HIS A 1 -12.53 -7.20 -21.80
CA HIS A 1 -13.51 -6.57 -20.92
C HIS A 1 -12.87 -5.36 -20.25
N ALA A 2 -13.04 -4.17 -20.86
CA ALA A 2 -12.72 -2.90 -20.27
C ALA A 2 -13.67 -2.69 -19.07
N ALA A 3 -13.17 -2.99 -17.86
CA ALA A 3 -13.85 -2.56 -16.65
C ALA A 3 -13.70 -1.04 -16.56
N LEU A 4 -14.79 -0.36 -16.81
CA LEU A 4 -14.97 1.08 -16.79
C LEU A 4 -14.24 1.71 -15.58
N CYS A 5 -13.28 2.56 -15.88
CA CYS A 5 -12.98 3.69 -15.03
C CYS A 5 -14.28 4.51 -15.01
N LEU A 6 -15.06 4.40 -13.95
CA LEU A 6 -16.25 5.23 -13.78
C LEU A 6 -15.75 6.66 -13.63
N SER A 7 -15.77 7.41 -14.73
CA SER A 7 -15.57 8.85 -14.71
C SER A 7 -16.60 9.43 -13.74
N ALA A 8 -16.15 9.84 -12.55
CA ALA A 8 -16.98 10.51 -11.57
C ALA A 8 -17.21 11.96 -12.00
N GLN A 9 -17.80 12.16 -13.18
CA GLN A 9 -18.46 13.40 -13.54
C GLN A 9 -19.79 13.50 -12.78
N ARG A 10 -19.71 13.73 -11.46
CA ARG A 10 -20.86 14.29 -10.73
C ARG A 10 -20.85 15.78 -10.95
N LYS A 11 -21.84 16.26 -11.70
CA LYS A 11 -22.27 17.66 -11.89
C LYS A 11 -21.46 18.69 -11.08
N GLY A 12 -20.49 19.35 -11.73
CA GLY A 12 -19.94 20.64 -11.28
C GLY A 12 -18.95 20.65 -10.12
N MET A 13 -18.62 19.50 -9.52
CA MET A 13 -17.60 19.41 -8.47
C MET A 13 -16.35 18.74 -9.01
N VAL A 14 -15.23 19.47 -9.06
CA VAL A 14 -13.92 18.90 -9.36
C VAL A 14 -13.56 17.99 -8.18
N ILE A 15 -13.72 16.68 -8.36
CA ILE A 15 -13.30 15.72 -7.36
C ILE A 15 -11.79 15.52 -7.56
N SER A 16 -10.99 15.97 -6.59
CA SER A 16 -9.54 15.77 -6.61
C SER A 16 -9.21 14.27 -6.51
N MET A 17 -8.18 13.86 -7.27
CA MET A 17 -7.62 12.51 -7.16
C MET A 17 -7.12 12.26 -5.74
N LYS A 18 -7.22 11.03 -5.27
CA LYS A 18 -6.74 10.64 -3.94
C LYS A 18 -5.62 9.61 -4.04
N LEU A 19 -4.54 9.81 -3.29
CA LEU A 19 -3.49 8.81 -3.14
C LEU A 19 -3.38 8.41 -1.68
N ILE A 20 -3.68 7.14 -1.38
CA ILE A 20 -3.54 6.56 -0.05
C ILE A 20 -2.24 5.76 0.01
N PHE A 21 -1.30 6.19 0.83
CA PHE A 21 -0.15 5.40 1.25
C PHE A 21 -0.60 4.46 2.37
N LEU A 22 -0.70 3.16 2.07
CA LEU A 22 -1.07 2.12 3.03
C LEU A 22 0.18 1.31 3.39
N PHE A 23 0.73 1.55 4.57
CA PHE A 23 2.03 1.02 4.97
C PHE A 23 2.00 0.29 6.33
N GLY A 24 3.14 -0.26 6.72
CA GLY A 24 3.36 -1.05 7.94
C GLY A 24 4.18 -2.32 7.65
N ASN A 25 4.43 -3.09 8.67
CA ASN A 25 5.27 -4.28 8.66
C ASN A 25 4.85 -5.34 7.64
N ALA A 26 5.75 -6.30 7.37
CA ALA A 26 5.42 -7.48 6.57
C ALA A 26 4.22 -8.24 7.18
N ALA A 27 3.34 -8.74 6.32
CA ALA A 27 2.15 -9.52 6.67
C ALA A 27 1.11 -8.83 7.60
N VAL A 28 1.21 -7.51 7.83
CA VAL A 28 0.24 -6.75 8.64
C VAL A 28 -1.18 -6.68 8.03
N GLY A 29 -1.32 -7.00 6.73
CA GLY A 29 -2.62 -7.03 6.06
C GLY A 29 -2.83 -5.98 4.98
N LYS A 30 -1.82 -5.17 4.62
CA LYS A 30 -1.93 -4.07 3.64
C LYS A 30 -2.70 -4.42 2.37
N MET A 31 -2.31 -5.53 1.72
CA MET A 31 -2.97 -5.95 0.47
C MET A 31 -4.45 -6.29 0.71
N THR A 32 -4.76 -7.08 1.72
CA THR A 32 -6.13 -7.54 1.99
C THR A 32 -7.04 -6.39 2.43
N VAL A 33 -6.54 -5.50 3.30
CA VAL A 33 -7.26 -4.27 3.68
C VAL A 33 -7.44 -3.35 2.47
N GLY A 34 -6.42 -3.21 1.62
CA GLY A 34 -6.52 -2.46 0.38
C GLY A 34 -7.54 -3.04 -0.60
N GLN A 35 -7.66 -4.37 -0.69
CA GLN A 35 -8.69 -5.05 -1.49
C GLN A 35 -10.11 -4.74 -0.98
N GLU A 36 -10.32 -4.74 0.33
CA GLU A 36 -11.62 -4.39 0.92
C GLU A 36 -11.91 -2.89 0.75
N LEU A 37 -10.93 -2.02 0.98
CA LEU A 37 -11.09 -0.58 0.79
C LEU A 37 -11.41 -0.23 -0.67
N MET A 38 -10.81 -0.92 -1.64
CA MET A 38 -11.15 -0.78 -3.06
C MET A 38 -12.61 -1.13 -3.35
N LYS A 39 -13.19 -2.14 -2.65
CA LYS A 39 -14.61 -2.51 -2.81
C LYS A 39 -15.57 -1.47 -2.23
N LEU A 40 -15.15 -0.79 -1.15
CA LEU A 40 -15.95 0.20 -0.43
C LEU A 40 -15.87 1.61 -1.05
N THR A 41 -14.88 1.84 -1.90
CA THR A 41 -14.58 3.15 -2.51
C THR A 41 -14.40 3.01 -4.02
N GLY A 42 -14.17 4.07 -4.74
CA GLY A 42 -13.76 4.03 -6.15
C GLY A 42 -12.26 3.92 -6.38
N LEU A 43 -11.47 3.75 -5.31
CA LEU A 43 -10.01 3.72 -5.38
C LEU A 43 -9.51 2.44 -6.06
N ARG A 44 -8.33 2.49 -6.67
CA ARG A 44 -7.65 1.35 -7.29
C ARG A 44 -6.50 0.88 -6.42
N LEU A 45 -6.41 -0.41 -6.17
CA LEU A 45 -5.32 -0.96 -5.39
C LEU A 45 -4.10 -1.23 -6.27
N PHE A 46 -2.97 -0.62 -5.90
CA PHE A 46 -1.65 -0.91 -6.44
C PHE A 46 -0.75 -1.42 -5.30
N HIS A 47 -0.80 -2.73 -5.03
CA HIS A 47 0.06 -3.30 -4.00
C HIS A 47 1.45 -3.62 -4.55
N ASN A 48 2.48 -3.46 -3.73
CA ASN A 48 3.88 -3.54 -4.12
C ASN A 48 4.29 -4.85 -4.84
N HIS A 49 3.63 -5.97 -4.57
CA HIS A 49 3.90 -7.23 -5.25
C HIS A 49 3.38 -7.30 -6.70
N MET A 50 2.53 -6.34 -7.13
CA MET A 50 2.13 -6.25 -8.55
C MET A 50 3.31 -5.93 -9.49
N THR A 51 4.40 -5.39 -8.95
CA THR A 51 5.64 -5.17 -9.69
C THR A 51 6.76 -6.12 -9.29
N ILE A 52 6.75 -6.62 -8.06
CA ILE A 52 7.78 -7.53 -7.55
C ILE A 52 7.67 -8.91 -8.21
N GLU A 53 6.47 -9.49 -8.24
CA GLU A 53 6.27 -10.86 -8.73
C GLU A 53 6.66 -11.02 -10.21
N PRO A 54 6.20 -10.16 -11.16
CA PRO A 54 6.63 -10.26 -12.56
C PRO A 54 8.13 -10.08 -12.74
N VAL A 55 8.76 -9.20 -11.97
CA VAL A 55 10.21 -9.00 -12.05
C VAL A 55 10.96 -10.25 -11.57
N ILE A 56 10.53 -10.86 -10.47
CA ILE A 56 11.14 -12.12 -10.00
C ILE A 56 10.94 -13.24 -11.03
N GLU A 57 9.76 -13.33 -11.65
CA GLU A 57 9.46 -14.32 -12.66
C GLU A 57 10.36 -14.18 -13.89
N ILE A 58 10.57 -12.94 -14.37
CA ILE A 58 11.40 -12.67 -15.58
C ILE A 58 12.89 -12.82 -15.27
N PHE A 59 13.38 -12.29 -14.14
CA PHE A 59 14.81 -12.22 -13.82
C PHE A 59 15.32 -13.41 -12.99
N GLY A 60 14.42 -14.25 -12.44
CA GLY A 60 14.76 -15.32 -11.49
C GLY A 60 15.17 -14.79 -10.11
N THR A 61 15.22 -13.46 -9.91
CA THR A 61 15.65 -12.82 -8.67
C THR A 61 15.01 -11.45 -8.50
N TYR A 62 15.09 -10.90 -7.27
CA TYR A 62 14.65 -9.55 -6.98
C TYR A 62 15.57 -8.52 -7.67
N ASN A 63 14.99 -7.61 -8.45
CA ASN A 63 15.71 -6.52 -9.11
C ASN A 63 15.03 -5.18 -8.75
N SER A 64 15.62 -4.46 -7.80
CA SER A 64 15.07 -3.20 -7.29
C SER A 64 14.91 -2.14 -8.38
N VAL A 65 15.88 -2.05 -9.30
CA VAL A 65 15.85 -1.05 -10.40
C VAL A 65 14.66 -1.31 -11.33
N ALA A 66 14.46 -2.56 -11.75
CA ALA A 66 13.33 -2.92 -12.61
C ALA A 66 11.99 -2.67 -11.92
N ILE A 67 11.88 -3.03 -10.63
CA ILE A 67 10.68 -2.83 -9.83
C ILE A 67 10.35 -1.33 -9.70
N GLN A 68 11.35 -0.50 -9.39
CA GLN A 68 11.16 0.95 -9.25
C GLN A 68 10.71 1.59 -10.57
N ARG A 69 11.35 1.23 -11.70
CA ARG A 69 10.99 1.74 -13.03
C ARG A 69 9.55 1.36 -13.43
N LEU A 70 9.12 0.13 -13.13
CA LEU A 70 7.73 -0.27 -13.37
C LEU A 70 6.73 0.52 -12.53
N ARG A 71 7.06 0.81 -11.26
CA ARG A 71 6.23 1.64 -10.39
C ARG A 71 6.15 3.07 -10.87
N GLU A 72 7.28 3.63 -11.29
CA GLU A 72 7.39 4.98 -11.84
C GLU A 72 6.41 5.18 -12.99
N VAL A 73 6.47 4.30 -14.00
CA VAL A 73 5.55 4.34 -15.14
C VAL A 73 4.08 4.29 -14.69
N VAL A 74 3.75 3.42 -13.72
CA VAL A 74 2.38 3.34 -13.21
C VAL A 74 1.96 4.63 -12.50
N PHE A 75 2.81 5.23 -11.67
CA PHE A 75 2.51 6.47 -10.98
C PHE A 75 2.34 7.63 -11.95
N GLU A 76 3.27 7.80 -12.90
CA GLU A 76 3.22 8.86 -13.90
C GLU A 76 1.96 8.79 -14.77
N GLU A 77 1.61 7.62 -15.27
CA GLU A 77 0.43 7.47 -16.12
C GLU A 77 -0.89 7.51 -15.32
N PHE A 78 -0.88 6.97 -14.10
CA PHE A 78 -2.06 7.03 -13.23
C PHE A 78 -2.37 8.46 -12.80
N SER A 79 -1.36 9.27 -12.47
CA SER A 79 -1.53 10.67 -12.05
C SER A 79 -2.19 11.54 -13.11
N LYS A 80 -2.06 11.17 -14.40
CA LYS A 80 -2.67 11.87 -15.56
C LYS A 80 -4.07 11.34 -15.91
N SER A 81 -4.51 10.25 -15.27
CA SER A 81 -5.76 9.58 -15.59
C SER A 81 -6.97 10.22 -14.92
N ASP A 82 -8.18 9.89 -15.41
CA ASP A 82 -9.45 10.30 -14.80
C ASP A 82 -9.88 9.38 -13.64
N CYS A 83 -8.96 8.54 -13.10
CA CYS A 83 -9.24 7.67 -11.98
C CYS A 83 -9.47 8.45 -10.69
N TYR A 84 -10.44 8.01 -9.88
CA TYR A 84 -10.75 8.65 -8.60
C TYR A 84 -9.58 8.65 -7.62
N GLY A 85 -8.75 7.60 -7.61
CA GLY A 85 -7.55 7.55 -6.80
C GLY A 85 -6.95 6.16 -6.67
N MET A 86 -5.80 6.13 -5.99
CA MET A 86 -4.98 4.93 -5.81
C MET A 86 -4.74 4.64 -4.33
N ILE A 87 -4.73 3.36 -3.98
CA ILE A 87 -4.19 2.83 -2.73
C ILE A 87 -2.85 2.18 -3.07
N PHE A 88 -1.75 2.80 -2.66
CA PHE A 88 -0.41 2.23 -2.84
C PHE A 88 0.08 1.59 -1.56
N THR A 89 0.54 0.32 -1.63
CA THR A 89 1.04 -0.38 -0.44
C THR A 89 2.54 -0.56 -0.49
N PHE A 90 3.22 -0.26 0.60
CA PHE A 90 4.65 -0.51 0.74
C PHE A 90 5.05 -0.76 2.21
N MET A 91 6.30 -1.15 2.44
CA MET A 91 6.91 -1.14 3.77
C MET A 91 7.68 0.17 3.89
N TRP A 92 7.45 0.89 4.99
CA TRP A 92 8.15 2.15 5.27
C TRP A 92 9.05 1.93 6.48
N ALA A 93 10.35 1.97 6.25
CA ALA A 93 11.35 1.92 7.30
C ALA A 93 11.65 3.37 7.76
N PHE A 94 11.18 3.73 8.95
CA PHE A 94 11.27 5.10 9.46
C PHE A 94 12.69 5.53 9.85
N ASP A 95 13.60 4.57 10.00
CA ASP A 95 15.03 4.75 10.22
C ASP A 95 15.84 4.80 8.91
N GLN A 96 15.18 4.77 7.75
CA GLN A 96 15.81 4.84 6.43
C GLN A 96 15.38 6.11 5.69
N GLN A 97 16.29 7.06 5.49
CA GLN A 97 15.98 8.31 4.76
C GLN A 97 15.47 8.04 3.33
N ALA A 98 16.01 7.00 2.69
CA ALA A 98 15.60 6.63 1.34
C ALA A 98 14.09 6.31 1.21
N ASP A 99 13.44 5.80 2.27
CA ASP A 99 12.00 5.53 2.24
C ASP A 99 11.18 6.82 2.39
N TRP A 100 11.67 7.78 3.17
CA TRP A 100 11.09 9.13 3.25
C TRP A 100 11.20 9.86 1.90
N ASP A 101 12.37 9.83 1.29
CA ASP A 101 12.64 10.42 -0.01
C ASP A 101 11.77 9.79 -1.10
N TYR A 102 11.53 8.47 -1.01
CA TYR A 102 10.67 7.75 -1.93
C TYR A 102 9.19 8.18 -1.82
N VAL A 103 8.69 8.41 -0.60
CA VAL A 103 7.33 8.94 -0.40
C VAL A 103 7.20 10.34 -0.98
N GLU A 104 8.16 11.24 -0.73
CA GLU A 104 8.15 12.59 -1.32
C GLU A 104 8.25 12.54 -2.85
N HIS A 105 9.11 11.69 -3.40
CA HIS A 105 9.21 11.50 -4.84
C HIS A 105 7.86 11.08 -5.47
N ILE A 106 7.16 10.12 -4.89
CA ILE A 106 5.82 9.74 -5.37
C ILE A 106 4.85 10.94 -5.28
N LYS A 107 4.87 11.69 -4.18
CA LYS A 107 4.04 12.89 -4.03
C LYS A 107 4.33 13.93 -5.11
N ASP A 108 5.60 14.10 -5.49
CA ASP A 108 5.99 15.04 -6.54
C ASP A 108 5.42 14.69 -7.91
N ILE A 109 5.25 13.40 -8.21
CA ILE A 109 4.58 12.94 -9.44
C ILE A 109 3.09 13.33 -9.45
N PHE A 110 2.41 13.19 -8.31
CA PHE A 110 0.97 13.41 -8.21
C PHE A 110 0.58 14.87 -7.90
N ARG A 111 1.45 15.64 -7.25
CA ARG A 111 1.19 17.01 -6.78
C ARG A 111 0.74 17.98 -7.90
N PRO A 112 1.30 17.94 -9.14
CA PRO A 112 0.86 18.82 -10.24
C PRO A 112 -0.61 18.64 -10.65
N TYR A 113 -1.21 17.49 -10.30
CA TYR A 113 -2.60 17.14 -10.65
C TYR A 113 -3.60 17.40 -9.51
N GLY A 114 -3.20 18.13 -8.47
CA GLY A 114 -4.08 18.50 -7.36
C GLY A 114 -4.50 17.32 -6.49
N THR A 115 -3.68 16.25 -6.43
CA THR A 115 -3.97 15.02 -5.68
C THR A 115 -3.94 15.27 -4.17
N GLU A 116 -4.93 14.74 -3.47
CA GLU A 116 -4.97 14.68 -2.01
C GLU A 116 -4.25 13.44 -1.50
N PHE A 117 -3.38 13.62 -0.49
CA PHE A 117 -2.58 12.53 0.07
C PHE A 117 -3.11 12.09 1.43
N TYR A 118 -3.20 10.78 1.64
CA TYR A 118 -3.64 10.12 2.86
C TYR A 118 -2.62 9.07 3.28
N TYR A 119 -2.42 8.91 4.58
CA TYR A 119 -1.38 8.03 5.12
C TYR A 119 -2.01 7.10 6.16
N VAL A 120 -1.99 5.81 5.89
CA VAL A 120 -2.54 4.78 6.77
C VAL A 120 -1.44 3.85 7.21
N GLU A 121 -1.11 3.89 8.48
CA GLU A 121 -0.21 2.94 9.13
C GLU A 121 -1.02 1.81 9.75
N LEU A 122 -0.83 0.59 9.23
CA LEU A 122 -1.39 -0.61 9.84
C LEU A 122 -0.37 -1.24 10.79
N MET A 123 -0.84 -1.60 11.98
CA MET A 123 -0.06 -2.31 12.99
C MET A 123 -0.74 -3.60 13.40
N ALA A 124 0.05 -4.62 13.67
CA ALA A 124 -0.41 -5.87 14.28
C ALA A 124 0.76 -6.53 15.00
N SER A 125 0.47 -7.30 16.05
CA SER A 125 1.49 -8.06 16.76
C SER A 125 2.25 -8.99 15.81
N GLN A 126 3.52 -9.25 16.12
CA GLN A 126 4.36 -10.15 15.31
C GLN A 126 3.74 -11.54 15.19
N GLU A 127 3.16 -12.06 16.27
CA GLU A 127 2.48 -13.36 16.28
C GLU A 127 1.34 -13.40 15.25
N VAL A 128 0.46 -12.41 15.24
CA VAL A 128 -0.65 -12.30 14.28
C VAL A 128 -0.13 -12.15 12.86
N ARG A 129 0.95 -11.42 12.66
CA ARG A 129 1.57 -11.27 11.33
C ARG A 129 2.17 -12.58 10.82
N LEU A 130 2.80 -13.39 11.68
CA LEU A 130 3.28 -14.73 11.33
C LEU A 130 2.12 -15.65 10.90
N GLN A 131 1.01 -15.63 11.64
CA GLN A 131 -0.21 -16.37 11.25
C GLN A 131 -0.75 -15.90 9.89
N ARG A 132 -0.84 -14.59 9.68
CA ARG A 132 -1.31 -14.00 8.43
C ARG A 132 -0.36 -14.28 7.25
N ASN A 133 0.92 -14.52 7.51
CA ASN A 133 1.91 -14.79 6.47
C ASN A 133 1.64 -16.08 5.68
N ALA A 134 0.92 -17.03 6.27
CA ALA A 134 0.53 -18.32 5.67
C ALA A 134 -0.88 -18.32 5.06
N THR A 135 -1.60 -17.19 5.01
CA THR A 135 -2.98 -17.14 4.50
C THR A 135 -3.07 -17.39 3.00
N GLU A 136 -4.12 -18.12 2.58
CA GLU A 136 -4.35 -18.47 1.17
C GLU A 136 -4.36 -17.23 0.23
N ASN A 137 -5.08 -16.16 0.63
CA ASN A 137 -5.12 -14.93 -0.16
C ASN A 137 -3.71 -14.37 -0.42
N ARG A 138 -2.84 -14.38 0.60
CA ARG A 138 -1.46 -13.92 0.45
C ARG A 138 -0.66 -14.80 -0.51
N LEU A 139 -0.72 -16.13 -0.34
CA LEU A 139 0.04 -17.08 -1.14
C LEU A 139 -0.43 -17.12 -2.61
N ARG A 140 -1.72 -16.85 -2.85
CA ARG A 140 -2.28 -16.72 -4.19
C ARG A 140 -1.69 -15.52 -4.95
N HIS A 141 -1.60 -14.36 -4.29
CA HIS A 141 -1.16 -13.10 -4.92
C HIS A 141 0.34 -12.82 -4.85
N LYS A 142 1.09 -13.63 -4.08
CA LYS A 142 2.53 -13.43 -3.84
C LYS A 142 3.26 -14.76 -3.96
N ALA A 143 3.54 -15.18 -5.20
CA ALA A 143 4.23 -16.44 -5.49
C ALA A 143 5.57 -16.54 -4.74
N SER A 144 6.31 -15.43 -4.63
CA SER A 144 7.58 -15.34 -3.90
C SER A 144 7.46 -15.56 -2.38
N LYS A 145 6.23 -15.71 -1.85
CA LYS A 145 5.94 -15.95 -0.42
C LYS A 145 5.39 -17.35 -0.13
N ARG A 146 5.32 -18.22 -1.14
CA ARG A 146 4.77 -19.61 -0.99
C ARG A 146 5.64 -20.51 -0.13
N ASP A 147 6.96 -20.27 -0.11
CA ASP A 147 7.83 -20.84 0.94
C ASP A 147 7.59 -20.04 2.23
N VAL A 148 6.67 -20.57 3.05
CA VAL A 148 6.20 -19.91 4.27
C VAL A 148 7.31 -19.81 5.31
N GLU A 149 8.17 -20.83 5.41
CA GLU A 149 9.28 -20.84 6.37
C GLU A 149 10.29 -19.73 6.03
N LEU A 150 10.75 -19.68 4.79
CA LEU A 150 11.62 -18.61 4.31
C LEU A 150 10.96 -17.23 4.44
N SER A 151 9.66 -17.14 4.16
CA SER A 151 8.90 -15.89 4.28
C SER A 151 8.81 -15.43 5.75
N ASN A 152 8.66 -16.35 6.71
CA ASN A 152 8.68 -16.05 8.15
C ASN A 152 10.06 -15.61 8.61
N GLN A 153 11.12 -16.30 8.19
CA GLN A 153 12.49 -15.88 8.49
C GLN A 153 12.78 -14.44 8.00
N ARG A 154 12.38 -14.11 6.77
CA ARG A 154 12.52 -12.75 6.23
C ARG A 154 11.71 -11.72 7.01
N LEU A 155 10.49 -12.06 7.44
CA LEU A 155 9.66 -11.17 8.26
C LEU A 155 10.37 -10.83 9.58
N LEU A 156 10.92 -11.84 10.27
CA LEU A 156 11.64 -11.66 11.52
C LEU A 156 12.95 -10.86 11.33
N GLN A 157 13.66 -11.10 10.22
CA GLN A 157 14.86 -10.36 9.86
C GLN A 157 14.55 -8.87 9.57
N ASP A 158 13.47 -8.60 8.82
CA ASP A 158 13.05 -7.23 8.52
C ASP A 158 12.67 -6.48 9.80
N ASP A 159 11.92 -7.12 10.70
CA ASP A 159 11.55 -6.54 12.01
C ASP A 159 12.77 -6.27 12.91
N ALA A 160 13.80 -7.12 12.85
CA ALA A 160 15.03 -6.92 13.62
C ALA A 160 15.95 -5.85 13.04
N LYS A 161 15.89 -5.64 11.71
CA LYS A 161 16.81 -4.76 10.98
C LYS A 161 16.28 -3.35 10.83
N PHE A 162 14.97 -3.19 10.65
CA PHE A 162 14.34 -1.92 10.30
C PHE A 162 13.29 -1.52 11.32
N ARG A 163 13.17 -0.23 11.59
CA ARG A 163 12.06 0.31 12.35
C ARG A 163 10.86 0.54 11.41
N LEU A 164 9.92 -0.38 11.41
CA LEU A 164 8.77 -0.41 10.51
C LEU A 164 7.47 0.12 11.15
N GLU A 165 7.56 0.66 12.35
CA GLU A 165 6.50 1.37 13.07
C GLU A 165 6.96 2.77 13.44
N SER A 166 6.09 3.76 13.24
CA SER A 166 6.39 5.14 13.56
C SER A 166 6.40 5.39 15.07
N HIS A 167 7.20 6.34 15.52
CA HIS A 167 7.05 6.91 16.86
C HIS A 167 5.83 7.83 16.94
N PRO A 168 5.25 8.03 18.14
CA PRO A 168 4.18 9.01 18.31
C PRO A 168 4.63 10.42 17.82
N GLY A 169 3.83 11.01 16.93
CA GLY A 169 4.11 12.34 16.38
C GLY A 169 5.20 12.40 15.30
N GLU A 170 5.75 11.26 14.84
CA GLU A 170 6.81 11.23 13.84
C GLU A 170 6.28 11.52 12.42
N ILE A 171 5.03 11.13 12.12
CA ILE A 171 4.39 11.39 10.83
C ILE A 171 3.80 12.81 10.84
N PRO A 172 4.36 13.78 10.07
CA PRO A 172 3.96 15.18 10.15
C PRO A 172 2.78 15.54 9.23
N PHE A 173 2.05 14.55 8.72
CA PHE A 173 1.02 14.75 7.70
C PHE A 173 -0.38 14.86 8.32
N ALA A 174 -1.19 15.81 7.85
CA ALA A 174 -2.52 16.07 8.40
C ALA A 174 -3.49 14.89 8.24
N ASN A 175 -3.44 14.19 7.09
CA ASN A 175 -4.31 13.05 6.80
C ASN A 175 -3.61 11.73 7.17
N TYR A 176 -3.23 11.60 8.43
CA TYR A 176 -2.58 10.39 8.94
C TYR A 176 -3.50 9.63 9.91
N LEU A 177 -3.61 8.33 9.69
CA LEU A 177 -4.33 7.38 10.53
C LEU A 177 -3.41 6.23 10.93
N ARG A 178 -3.19 6.03 12.22
CA ARG A 178 -2.53 4.87 12.79
C ARG A 178 -3.58 3.90 13.30
N LEU A 179 -3.60 2.68 12.76
CA LEU A 179 -4.64 1.69 13.01
C LEU A 179 -4.02 0.35 13.44
N ASP A 180 -4.21 -0.01 14.71
CA ASP A 180 -3.97 -1.38 15.15
C ASP A 180 -5.09 -2.28 14.63
N ASN A 181 -4.73 -3.17 13.71
CA ASN A 181 -5.66 -4.11 13.10
C ASN A 181 -5.45 -5.55 13.60
N THR A 182 -4.77 -5.74 14.74
CA THR A 182 -4.51 -7.06 15.34
C THR A 182 -5.80 -7.90 15.42
N HIS A 183 -6.88 -7.31 15.92
CA HIS A 183 -8.16 -7.96 16.17
C HIS A 183 -9.25 -7.55 15.16
N LEU A 184 -8.91 -6.81 14.11
CA LEU A 184 -9.87 -6.39 13.10
C LEU A 184 -9.83 -7.34 11.89
N SER A 185 -11.00 -7.62 11.34
CA SER A 185 -11.09 -8.18 10.00
C SER A 185 -10.59 -7.16 8.96
N PRO A 186 -10.14 -7.60 7.78
CA PRO A 186 -9.76 -6.67 6.71
C PRO A 186 -10.87 -5.70 6.33
N GLN A 187 -12.13 -6.16 6.34
CA GLN A 187 -13.29 -5.34 6.08
C GLN A 187 -13.48 -4.26 7.14
N GLN A 188 -13.42 -4.61 8.43
CA GLN A 188 -13.53 -3.66 9.54
C GLN A 188 -12.42 -2.61 9.50
N ALA A 189 -11.18 -3.01 9.16
CA ALA A 189 -10.08 -2.06 8.99
C ALA A 189 -10.34 -1.11 7.82
N ALA A 190 -10.85 -1.61 6.68
CA ALA A 190 -11.18 -0.79 5.53
C ALA A 190 -12.34 0.18 5.81
N GLU A 191 -13.37 -0.25 6.55
CA GLU A 191 -14.49 0.60 6.99
C GLU A 191 -13.98 1.77 7.85
N LYS A 192 -13.12 1.50 8.84
CA LYS A 192 -12.50 2.55 9.67
C LYS A 192 -11.69 3.56 8.85
N ILE A 193 -10.95 3.10 7.85
CA ILE A 193 -10.19 3.99 6.96
C ILE A 193 -11.14 4.85 6.13
N ARG A 194 -12.20 4.26 5.55
CA ARG A 194 -13.20 4.98 4.78
C ARG A 194 -13.90 6.05 5.65
N GLU A 195 -14.31 5.69 6.85
CA GLU A 195 -15.02 6.58 7.78
C GLU A 195 -14.15 7.75 8.23
N ALA A 196 -12.87 7.55 8.44
CA ALA A 196 -11.95 8.58 8.91
C ALA A 196 -11.90 9.82 7.99
N TRP A 197 -12.16 9.65 6.70
CA TRP A 197 -12.09 10.74 5.70
C TRP A 197 -13.29 10.81 4.75
N GLY A 198 -14.34 10.03 4.97
CA GLY A 198 -15.55 10.04 4.13
C GLY A 198 -15.29 9.60 2.68
N LEU A 199 -14.42 8.61 2.49
CA LEU A 199 -14.01 8.10 1.17
C LEU A 199 -15.13 7.32 0.48
#